data_a7bf14e10952030b266ffd57502c4eed
#
_entry.id   a7bf14e10952030b266ffd57502c4eed
#
_cell.length_a   1.000
_cell.length_b   1.000
_cell.length_c   1.000
_cell.angle_alpha   90.00
_cell.angle_beta   90.00
_cell.angle_gamma   90.00
#
_symmetry.space_group_name_H-M   'P 1'
#
loop_
_entity.id
_entity.type
_entity.pdbx_description
1 polymer ?
#
loop_
_entity_poly.entity_id
_entity_poly.type
_entity_poly.pdbx_seq_one_letter_code
_entity_poly.pdbx_strand_id
1 'polypeptide(L)'
;MEYVAIDFQTANRWHKSACSVALVTVKDGKIIDTFYSLIRPGILHFDKENTALHGITKEMVKDAPYFDELWPLIKEKINGKTLVAHYARFDMDVLEEELTGNKLAFPSCPVFCTCVLSQAMFPEMPQHRLQDVTEKIGFNLEQRYNAMAQARACVAIVEYALKATGAEFLQDVADAYHFHLGYIGKDVVTECNFIILIEGVRLVMRILMLLLLCKSPRLITIWIT
;
A
#
# COMPACT_ATOMS: atom_id res chain seq x y z
N MET A 1 12.47 -3.66 -15.27
CA MET A 1 12.06 -3.32 -13.87
C MET A 1 11.22 -4.45 -13.27
N GLU A 2 11.38 -4.76 -11.97
CA GLU A 2 10.58 -5.75 -11.25
C GLU A 2 10.05 -5.16 -9.95
N TYR A 3 8.74 -5.37 -9.64
CA TYR A 3 8.08 -4.93 -8.41
C TYR A 3 6.98 -5.89 -8.01
N VAL A 4 6.46 -5.75 -6.78
CA VAL A 4 5.37 -6.58 -6.26
C VAL A 4 4.25 -5.69 -5.73
N ALA A 5 3.07 -5.76 -6.31
CA ALA A 5 1.88 -5.18 -5.71
C ALA A 5 1.38 -6.10 -4.59
N ILE A 6 1.08 -5.50 -3.44
CA ILE A 6 0.64 -6.19 -2.23
C ILE A 6 -0.65 -5.56 -1.71
N ASP A 7 -1.54 -6.39 -1.17
CA ASP A 7 -2.74 -5.95 -0.46
C ASP A 7 -3.10 -6.95 0.64
N PHE A 8 -3.42 -6.42 1.82
CA PHE A 8 -3.91 -7.18 2.96
C PHE A 8 -5.38 -6.88 3.24
N GLN A 9 -6.12 -7.91 3.69
CA GLN A 9 -7.39 -7.69 4.38
C GLN A 9 -7.24 -8.07 5.85
N THR A 10 -7.90 -7.32 6.74
CA THR A 10 -7.84 -7.55 8.18
C THR A 10 -9.19 -7.97 8.76
N ALA A 11 -9.18 -8.89 9.71
CA ALA A 11 -10.38 -9.38 10.38
C ALA A 11 -11.09 -8.31 11.21
N ASN A 12 -10.34 -7.34 11.72
CA ASN A 12 -10.83 -6.25 12.56
C ASN A 12 -9.93 -5.02 12.43
N ARG A 13 -10.17 -3.98 13.23
CA ARG A 13 -9.44 -2.70 13.20
C ARG A 13 -7.97 -2.76 13.63
N TRP A 14 -7.52 -3.85 14.25
CA TRP A 14 -6.12 -4.03 14.63
C TRP A 14 -5.33 -4.60 13.45
N HIS A 15 -4.19 -4.01 13.15
CA HIS A 15 -3.37 -4.42 12.00
C HIS A 15 -2.85 -5.86 12.16
N LYS A 16 -2.59 -6.32 13.39
CA LYS A 16 -2.24 -7.72 13.68
C LYS A 16 -3.46 -8.65 13.61
N SER A 17 -4.21 -8.56 12.54
CA SER A 17 -5.38 -9.41 12.30
C SER A 17 -5.55 -9.72 10.80
N ALA A 18 -4.42 -9.84 10.09
CA ALA A 18 -4.45 -10.20 8.68
C ALA A 18 -5.28 -11.46 8.46
N CYS A 19 -6.27 -11.40 7.55
CA CYS A 19 -7.12 -12.53 7.20
C CYS A 19 -7.01 -12.94 5.72
N SER A 20 -6.36 -12.13 4.89
CA SER A 20 -5.87 -12.53 3.57
C SER A 20 -4.71 -11.65 3.12
N VAL A 21 -3.92 -12.16 2.19
CA VAL A 21 -2.87 -11.43 1.48
C VAL A 21 -2.90 -11.79 0.00
N ALA A 22 -2.63 -10.80 -0.83
CA ALA A 22 -2.39 -10.99 -2.26
C ALA A 22 -1.07 -10.33 -2.67
N LEU A 23 -0.33 -11.00 -3.54
CA LEU A 23 0.87 -10.49 -4.19
C LEU A 23 0.72 -10.64 -5.71
N VAL A 24 1.08 -9.61 -6.45
CA VAL A 24 1.16 -9.63 -7.90
C VAL A 24 2.56 -9.18 -8.30
N THR A 25 3.38 -10.10 -8.79
CA THR A 25 4.73 -9.80 -9.25
C THR A 25 4.69 -9.37 -10.71
N VAL A 26 5.23 -8.20 -10.96
CA VAL A 26 5.37 -7.63 -12.31
C VAL A 26 6.85 -7.54 -12.67
N LYS A 27 7.19 -7.97 -13.88
CA LYS A 27 8.51 -7.81 -14.45
C LYS A 27 8.39 -7.34 -15.90
N ASP A 28 9.08 -6.25 -16.22
CA ASP A 28 9.12 -5.66 -17.55
C ASP A 28 7.72 -5.45 -18.17
N GLY A 29 6.81 -4.86 -17.34
CA GLY A 29 5.42 -4.58 -17.71
C GLY A 29 4.50 -5.81 -17.83
N LYS A 30 4.95 -6.98 -17.38
CA LYS A 30 4.14 -8.21 -17.43
C LYS A 30 3.97 -8.81 -16.05
N ILE A 31 2.76 -9.22 -15.72
CA ILE A 31 2.51 -10.04 -14.53
C ILE A 31 3.14 -11.42 -14.79
N ILE A 32 4.12 -11.79 -13.97
CA ILE A 32 4.86 -13.05 -14.08
C ILE A 32 4.49 -14.04 -12.99
N ASP A 33 3.91 -13.58 -11.88
CA ASP A 33 3.47 -14.43 -10.77
C ASP A 33 2.35 -13.75 -9.99
N THR A 34 1.48 -14.57 -9.41
CA THR A 34 0.43 -14.13 -8.49
C THR A 34 0.34 -15.09 -7.32
N PHE A 35 0.19 -14.56 -6.12
CA PHE A 35 0.00 -15.33 -4.91
C PHE A 35 -1.19 -14.78 -4.13
N TYR A 36 -2.05 -15.67 -3.66
CA TYR A 36 -3.16 -15.32 -2.76
C TYR A 36 -3.27 -16.37 -1.68
N SER A 37 -3.47 -15.95 -0.45
CA SER A 37 -3.80 -16.84 0.65
C SER A 37 -4.78 -16.19 1.61
N LEU A 38 -5.74 -16.97 2.11
CA LEU A 38 -6.37 -16.68 3.38
C LEU A 38 -5.34 -16.87 4.48
N ILE A 39 -5.50 -16.10 5.56
CA ILE A 39 -4.64 -16.15 6.74
C ILE A 39 -5.54 -16.39 7.95
N ARG A 40 -5.14 -17.29 8.83
CA ARG A 40 -5.79 -17.44 10.12
C ARG A 40 -5.20 -16.42 11.10
N PRO A 41 -5.97 -15.40 11.54
CA PRO A 41 -5.50 -14.49 12.57
C PRO A 41 -5.26 -15.23 13.89
N GLY A 42 -4.26 -14.80 14.66
CA GLY A 42 -3.96 -15.39 15.98
C GLY A 42 -5.15 -15.32 16.95
N ILE A 43 -5.99 -14.30 16.81
CA ILE A 43 -7.27 -14.16 17.53
C ILE A 43 -8.39 -14.13 16.47
N LEU A 44 -9.29 -15.14 16.52
CA LEU A 44 -10.43 -15.28 15.60
C LEU A 44 -11.56 -14.33 15.98
N HIS A 45 -11.26 -13.02 16.04
CA HIS A 45 -12.23 -11.96 16.23
C HIS A 45 -12.38 -11.17 14.93
N PHE A 46 -13.60 -11.15 14.40
CA PHE A 46 -13.95 -10.45 13.16
C PHE A 46 -14.94 -9.34 13.46
N ASP A 47 -14.61 -8.11 13.08
CA ASP A 47 -15.55 -7.00 13.12
C ASP A 47 -16.57 -7.15 11.99
N LYS A 48 -17.83 -6.81 12.27
CA LYS A 48 -18.92 -6.92 11.29
C LYS A 48 -18.68 -6.04 10.07
N GLU A 49 -18.11 -4.88 10.30
CA GLU A 49 -17.78 -3.89 9.27
C GLU A 49 -16.73 -4.45 8.30
N ASN A 50 -15.64 -5.03 8.81
CA ASN A 50 -14.60 -5.64 8.00
C ASN A 50 -15.15 -6.82 7.19
N THR A 51 -15.90 -7.71 7.86
CA THR A 51 -16.55 -8.86 7.19
C THR A 51 -17.53 -8.40 6.10
N ALA A 52 -18.29 -7.34 6.34
CA ALA A 52 -19.23 -6.78 5.35
C ALA A 52 -18.51 -6.19 4.13
N LEU A 53 -17.28 -5.67 4.31
CA LEU A 53 -16.47 -5.12 3.22
C LEU A 53 -15.88 -6.22 2.33
N HIS A 54 -15.10 -7.15 2.89
CA HIS A 54 -14.33 -8.12 2.10
C HIS A 54 -14.95 -9.53 2.03
N GLY A 55 -16.02 -9.79 2.82
CA GLY A 55 -16.74 -11.07 2.81
C GLY A 55 -16.02 -12.25 3.48
N ILE A 56 -14.80 -12.04 4.00
CA ILE A 56 -14.05 -13.11 4.67
C ILE A 56 -14.60 -13.28 6.09
N THR A 57 -14.95 -14.52 6.45
CA THR A 57 -15.49 -14.86 7.77
C THR A 57 -14.50 -15.72 8.57
N LYS A 58 -14.71 -15.81 9.87
CA LYS A 58 -13.88 -16.67 10.73
C LYS A 58 -13.95 -18.15 10.34
N GLU A 59 -15.09 -18.59 9.78
CA GLU A 59 -15.27 -19.96 9.30
C GLU A 59 -14.39 -20.24 8.07
N MET A 60 -14.21 -19.24 7.19
CA MET A 60 -13.36 -19.38 6.00
C MET A 60 -11.88 -19.51 6.33
N VAL A 61 -11.43 -18.87 7.41
CA VAL A 61 -10.01 -18.85 7.80
C VAL A 61 -9.63 -19.85 8.88
N LYS A 62 -10.60 -20.61 9.42
CA LYS A 62 -10.34 -21.52 10.56
C LYS A 62 -9.27 -22.57 10.30
N ASP A 63 -9.18 -23.04 9.06
CA ASP A 63 -8.23 -24.04 8.59
C ASP A 63 -7.14 -23.44 7.67
N ALA A 64 -7.10 -22.09 7.56
CA ALA A 64 -6.06 -21.40 6.80
C ALA A 64 -4.74 -21.39 7.58
N PRO A 65 -3.60 -21.26 6.91
CA PRO A 65 -2.30 -21.13 7.57
C PRO A 65 -2.23 -19.84 8.40
N TYR A 66 -1.42 -19.86 9.45
CA TYR A 66 -1.03 -18.65 10.17
C TYR A 66 -0.04 -17.82 9.34
N PHE A 67 0.12 -16.54 9.71
CA PHE A 67 1.02 -15.63 8.98
C PHE A 67 2.47 -16.10 8.98
N ASP A 68 2.96 -16.60 10.11
CA ASP A 68 4.33 -17.10 10.27
C ASP A 68 4.62 -18.34 9.40
N GLU A 69 3.62 -19.18 9.13
CA GLU A 69 3.74 -20.31 8.21
C GLU A 69 3.85 -19.84 6.74
N LEU A 70 3.21 -18.72 6.38
CA LEU A 70 3.26 -18.14 5.03
C LEU A 70 4.48 -17.24 4.82
N TRP A 71 5.04 -16.70 5.90
CA TRP A 71 6.07 -15.68 5.83
C TRP A 71 7.31 -16.07 4.99
N PRO A 72 7.87 -17.28 5.11
CA PRO A 72 9.02 -17.67 4.28
C PRO A 72 8.74 -17.48 2.77
N LEU A 73 7.57 -17.89 2.31
CA LEU A 73 7.15 -17.76 0.91
C LEU A 73 6.88 -16.30 0.52
N ILE A 74 6.18 -15.55 1.37
CA ILE A 74 5.92 -14.12 1.15
C ILE A 74 7.25 -13.38 1.06
N LYS A 75 8.14 -13.60 2.03
CA LYS A 75 9.46 -12.94 2.07
C LYS A 75 10.29 -13.21 0.82
N GLU A 76 10.33 -14.45 0.35
CA GLU A 76 11.04 -14.81 -0.89
C GLU A 76 10.52 -14.00 -2.09
N LYS A 77 9.20 -13.80 -2.17
CA LYS A 77 8.59 -13.05 -3.27
C LYS A 77 8.86 -11.55 -3.23
N ILE A 78 8.95 -10.95 -2.03
CA ILE A 78 9.00 -9.48 -1.87
C ILE A 78 10.39 -8.94 -1.56
N ASN A 79 11.27 -9.69 -0.90
CA ASN A 79 12.53 -9.16 -0.37
C ASN A 79 13.42 -8.56 -1.47
N GLY A 80 13.86 -7.32 -1.25
CA GLY A 80 14.69 -6.57 -2.20
C GLY A 80 13.94 -5.95 -3.38
N LYS A 81 12.61 -6.15 -3.48
CA LYS A 81 11.77 -5.57 -4.53
C LYS A 81 10.99 -4.36 -4.00
N THR A 82 10.61 -3.46 -4.89
CA THR A 82 9.68 -2.38 -4.53
C THR A 82 8.29 -2.95 -4.30
N LEU A 83 7.73 -2.71 -3.11
CA LEU A 83 6.33 -3.01 -2.79
C LEU A 83 5.44 -1.87 -3.27
N VAL A 84 4.35 -2.22 -3.93
CA VAL A 84 3.36 -1.28 -4.42
C VAL A 84 2.03 -1.56 -3.74
N ALA A 85 1.42 -0.55 -3.11
CA ALA A 85 0.10 -0.67 -2.50
C ALA A 85 -0.69 0.63 -2.63
N HIS A 86 -2.01 0.56 -2.42
CA HIS A 86 -2.86 1.74 -2.37
C HIS A 86 -3.17 2.08 -0.91
N TYR A 87 -2.87 3.30 -0.45
CA TYR A 87 -2.74 3.61 0.98
C TYR A 87 -1.70 2.72 1.66
N ALA A 88 -0.53 2.62 1.03
CA ALA A 88 0.53 1.69 1.38
C ALA A 88 0.89 1.67 2.88
N ARG A 89 0.61 2.76 3.62
CA ARG A 89 0.77 2.81 5.07
C ARG A 89 -0.01 1.69 5.77
N PHE A 90 -1.26 1.45 5.37
CA PHE A 90 -2.08 0.38 5.96
C PHE A 90 -1.43 -0.99 5.78
N ASP A 91 -1.01 -1.33 4.56
CA ASP A 91 -0.41 -2.63 4.27
C ASP A 91 0.94 -2.81 4.98
N MET A 92 1.71 -1.72 5.09
CA MET A 92 2.99 -1.76 5.82
C MET A 92 2.78 -1.88 7.32
N ASP A 93 1.77 -1.24 7.90
CA ASP A 93 1.42 -1.41 9.32
C ASP A 93 0.95 -2.84 9.62
N VAL A 94 0.14 -3.44 8.74
CA VAL A 94 -0.26 -4.86 8.87
C VAL A 94 0.98 -5.76 8.82
N LEU A 95 1.86 -5.55 7.85
CA LEU A 95 3.08 -6.34 7.70
C LEU A 95 4.01 -6.17 8.92
N GLU A 96 4.22 -4.95 9.39
CA GLU A 96 5.04 -4.63 10.57
C GLU A 96 4.51 -5.31 11.82
N GLU A 97 3.20 -5.21 12.08
CA GLU A 97 2.56 -5.80 13.26
C GLU A 97 2.59 -7.34 13.23
N GLU A 98 2.38 -7.94 12.07
CA GLU A 98 2.50 -9.40 11.91
C GLU A 98 3.95 -9.87 12.11
N LEU A 99 4.93 -9.17 11.55
CA LEU A 99 6.34 -9.52 11.70
C LEU A 99 6.82 -9.36 13.14
N THR A 100 6.50 -8.23 13.77
CA THR A 100 6.86 -7.94 15.17
C THR A 100 6.21 -8.92 16.11
N GLY A 101 4.91 -9.15 15.94
CA GLY A 101 4.14 -10.01 16.82
C GLY A 101 4.51 -11.48 16.76
N ASN A 102 5.01 -11.95 15.62
CA ASN A 102 5.50 -13.31 15.41
C ASN A 102 7.04 -13.41 15.51
N LYS A 103 7.74 -12.32 15.84
CA LYS A 103 9.21 -12.23 15.96
C LYS A 103 9.94 -12.70 14.68
N LEU A 104 9.41 -12.31 13.55
CA LEU A 104 9.92 -12.68 12.23
C LEU A 104 10.92 -11.63 11.70
N ALA A 105 11.82 -12.07 10.83
CA ALA A 105 12.80 -11.18 10.22
C ALA A 105 12.14 -10.30 9.17
N PHE A 106 12.34 -8.98 9.28
CA PHE A 106 11.83 -7.99 8.31
C PHE A 106 12.44 -8.19 6.92
N PRO A 107 11.70 -7.82 5.86
CA PRO A 107 12.23 -7.69 4.51
C PRO A 107 13.04 -6.40 4.40
N SER A 108 13.62 -6.14 3.25
CA SER A 108 14.26 -4.86 2.89
C SER A 108 13.66 -4.41 1.55
N CYS A 109 12.66 -3.53 1.62
CA CYS A 109 11.85 -3.17 0.45
C CYS A 109 11.56 -1.67 0.41
N PRO A 110 11.87 -0.98 -0.71
CA PRO A 110 11.24 0.30 -1.01
C PRO A 110 9.73 0.12 -1.11
N VAL A 111 8.97 1.17 -0.78
CA VAL A 111 7.51 1.18 -0.83
C VAL A 111 7.03 2.28 -1.76
N PHE A 112 6.12 1.96 -2.67
CA PHE A 112 5.50 2.88 -3.61
C PHE A 112 3.99 2.95 -3.35
N CYS A 113 3.48 4.14 -3.03
CA CYS A 113 2.06 4.34 -2.73
C CYS A 113 1.30 4.88 -3.94
N THR A 114 0.40 4.08 -4.51
CA THR A 114 -0.43 4.52 -5.65
C THR A 114 -1.47 5.57 -5.25
N CYS A 115 -1.82 5.70 -3.97
CA CYS A 115 -2.67 6.80 -3.50
C CYS A 115 -1.91 8.14 -3.55
N VAL A 116 -0.67 8.21 -3.06
CA VAL A 116 0.18 9.40 -3.16
C VAL A 116 0.43 9.77 -4.62
N LEU A 117 0.74 8.78 -5.45
CA LEU A 117 0.87 8.97 -6.89
C LEU A 117 -0.40 9.58 -7.49
N SER A 118 -1.58 9.02 -7.19
CA SER A 118 -2.84 9.50 -7.77
C SER A 118 -3.17 10.93 -7.38
N GLN A 119 -2.81 11.35 -6.17
CA GLN A 119 -2.96 12.73 -5.71
C GLN A 119 -2.11 13.71 -6.52
N ALA A 120 -0.91 13.29 -6.92
CA ALA A 120 -0.05 14.07 -7.79
C ALA A 120 -0.52 14.08 -9.25
N MET A 121 -0.99 12.92 -9.76
CA MET A 121 -1.46 12.76 -11.14
C MET A 121 -2.78 13.48 -11.41
N PHE A 122 -3.69 13.48 -10.44
CA PHE A 122 -5.07 13.94 -10.57
C PHE A 122 -5.46 14.88 -9.43
N PRO A 123 -4.79 16.03 -9.25
CA PRO A 123 -5.02 16.92 -8.12
C PRO A 123 -6.44 17.51 -8.08
N GLU A 124 -7.17 17.44 -9.20
CA GLU A 124 -8.56 17.88 -9.29
C GLU A 124 -9.57 16.89 -8.70
N MET A 125 -9.18 15.64 -8.44
CA MET A 125 -10.08 14.64 -7.89
C MET A 125 -10.37 14.93 -6.41
N PRO A 126 -11.65 14.88 -5.99
CA PRO A 126 -12.03 15.15 -4.60
C PRO A 126 -11.64 14.02 -3.64
N GLN A 127 -11.43 12.81 -4.16
CA GLN A 127 -11.07 11.61 -3.42
C GLN A 127 -10.14 10.73 -4.26
N HIS A 128 -9.24 10.02 -3.59
CA HIS A 128 -8.27 9.12 -4.21
C HIS A 128 -8.41 7.70 -3.68
N ARG A 129 -9.64 7.23 -3.46
CA ARG A 129 -9.89 5.81 -3.15
C ARG A 129 -9.52 4.98 -4.38
N LEU A 130 -9.06 3.77 -4.16
CA LEU A 130 -8.62 2.88 -5.23
C LEU A 130 -9.65 2.79 -6.38
N GLN A 131 -10.93 2.69 -6.01
CA GLN A 131 -12.04 2.66 -6.96
C GLN A 131 -12.13 3.93 -7.81
N ASP A 132 -12.01 5.12 -7.20
CA ASP A 132 -12.15 6.38 -7.90
C ASP A 132 -10.98 6.57 -8.90
N VAL A 133 -9.78 6.15 -8.47
CA VAL A 133 -8.58 6.19 -9.31
C VAL A 133 -8.66 5.19 -10.46
N THR A 134 -9.11 3.96 -10.20
CA THR A 134 -9.25 2.94 -11.25
C THR A 134 -10.30 3.34 -12.28
N GLU A 135 -11.42 3.92 -11.85
CA GLU A 135 -12.43 4.48 -12.76
C GLU A 135 -11.84 5.60 -13.64
N LYS A 136 -11.07 6.52 -13.04
CA LYS A 136 -10.41 7.62 -13.75
C LYS A 136 -9.47 7.15 -14.84
N ILE A 137 -8.73 6.06 -14.63
CA ILE A 137 -7.80 5.49 -15.61
C ILE A 137 -8.44 4.46 -16.55
N GLY A 138 -9.76 4.18 -16.41
CA GLY A 138 -10.49 3.23 -17.23
C GLY A 138 -10.24 1.76 -16.90
N PHE A 139 -9.79 1.45 -15.69
CA PHE A 139 -9.61 0.07 -15.20
C PHE A 139 -10.86 -0.40 -14.45
N ASN A 140 -11.42 -1.55 -14.85
CA ASN A 140 -12.60 -2.13 -14.18
C ASN A 140 -12.22 -2.90 -12.91
N LEU A 141 -12.51 -2.34 -11.74
CA LEU A 141 -12.31 -2.98 -10.44
C LEU A 141 -13.59 -3.72 -10.02
N GLU A 142 -13.75 -4.99 -10.42
CA GLU A 142 -14.97 -5.77 -10.22
C GLU A 142 -15.22 -6.13 -8.75
N GLN A 143 -14.17 -6.45 -8.00
CA GLN A 143 -14.25 -6.89 -6.60
C GLN A 143 -13.47 -5.94 -5.69
N ARG A 144 -14.13 -4.85 -5.28
CA ARG A 144 -13.49 -3.71 -4.59
C ARG A 144 -12.68 -4.05 -3.34
N TYR A 145 -13.10 -5.07 -2.60
CA TYR A 145 -12.50 -5.45 -1.32
C TYR A 145 -11.89 -6.86 -1.36
N ASN A 146 -11.53 -7.32 -2.55
CA ASN A 146 -10.77 -8.55 -2.72
C ASN A 146 -9.28 -8.18 -2.87
N ALA A 147 -8.43 -8.75 -2.02
CA ALA A 147 -7.00 -8.41 -2.00
C ALA A 147 -6.32 -8.60 -3.37
N MET A 148 -6.65 -9.67 -4.11
CA MET A 148 -6.07 -9.89 -5.44
C MET A 148 -6.53 -8.84 -6.46
N ALA A 149 -7.80 -8.45 -6.41
CA ALA A 149 -8.34 -7.41 -7.29
C ALA A 149 -7.69 -6.04 -6.97
N GLN A 150 -7.50 -5.72 -5.68
CA GLN A 150 -6.85 -4.49 -5.27
C GLN A 150 -5.36 -4.45 -5.67
N ALA A 151 -4.62 -5.54 -5.47
CA ALA A 151 -3.23 -5.64 -5.91
C ALA A 151 -3.11 -5.46 -7.44
N ARG A 152 -4.02 -6.08 -8.23
CA ARG A 152 -4.07 -5.89 -9.70
C ARG A 152 -4.41 -4.46 -10.09
N ALA A 153 -5.28 -3.79 -9.35
CA ALA A 153 -5.62 -2.38 -9.57
C ALA A 153 -4.39 -1.48 -9.32
N CYS A 154 -3.58 -1.76 -8.30
CA CYS A 154 -2.33 -1.07 -8.07
C CYS A 154 -1.37 -1.23 -9.26
N VAL A 155 -1.28 -2.43 -9.85
CA VAL A 155 -0.49 -2.66 -11.07
C VAL A 155 -0.99 -1.77 -12.21
N ALA A 156 -2.31 -1.72 -12.45
CA ALA A 156 -2.88 -0.91 -13.52
C ALA A 156 -2.58 0.60 -13.34
N ILE A 157 -2.61 1.11 -12.11
CA ILE A 157 -2.28 2.51 -11.81
C ILE A 157 -0.79 2.78 -12.11
N VAL A 158 0.09 1.87 -11.71
CA VAL A 158 1.54 1.97 -12.01
C VAL A 158 1.79 1.95 -13.51
N GLU A 159 1.18 1.03 -14.25
CA GLU A 159 1.33 0.94 -15.71
C GLU A 159 0.84 2.21 -16.41
N TYR A 160 -0.28 2.77 -15.94
CA TYR A 160 -0.79 4.04 -16.44
C TYR A 160 0.23 5.17 -16.23
N ALA A 161 0.83 5.27 -15.04
CA ALA A 161 1.81 6.30 -14.71
C ALA A 161 3.12 6.14 -15.50
N LEU A 162 3.63 4.91 -15.64
CA LEU A 162 4.80 4.62 -16.48
C LEU A 162 4.58 5.05 -17.93
N LYS A 163 3.40 4.74 -18.47
CA LYS A 163 3.04 5.15 -19.83
C LYS A 163 2.90 6.67 -19.97
N ALA A 164 2.34 7.34 -18.96
CA ALA A 164 2.14 8.79 -18.98
C ALA A 164 3.47 9.57 -18.86
N THR A 165 4.43 9.05 -18.11
CA THR A 165 5.74 9.69 -17.88
C THR A 165 6.81 9.26 -18.87
N GLY A 166 6.67 8.08 -19.50
CA GLY A 166 7.74 7.43 -20.26
C GLY A 166 8.87 6.88 -19.36
N ALA A 167 8.65 6.82 -18.05
CA ALA A 167 9.65 6.34 -17.10
C ALA A 167 9.88 4.83 -17.22
N GLU A 168 11.09 4.37 -16.91
CA GLU A 168 11.46 2.96 -16.91
C GLU A 168 11.46 2.34 -15.51
N PHE A 169 11.57 3.18 -14.47
CA PHE A 169 11.63 2.76 -13.07
C PHE A 169 10.60 3.51 -12.22
N LEU A 170 10.16 2.87 -11.11
CA LEU A 170 9.21 3.49 -10.17
C LEU A 170 9.80 4.73 -9.49
N GLN A 171 11.12 4.77 -9.28
CA GLN A 171 11.79 5.96 -8.75
C GLN A 171 11.63 7.16 -9.69
N ASP A 172 11.78 6.95 -11.00
CA ASP A 172 11.64 8.02 -11.99
C ASP A 172 10.19 8.56 -12.02
N VAL A 173 9.19 7.67 -11.84
CA VAL A 173 7.79 8.08 -11.67
C VAL A 173 7.63 8.93 -10.40
N ALA A 174 8.20 8.50 -9.28
CA ALA A 174 8.13 9.24 -8.03
C ALA A 174 8.80 10.62 -8.15
N ASP A 175 9.94 10.69 -8.82
CA ASP A 175 10.67 11.94 -9.07
C ASP A 175 9.86 12.89 -9.98
N ALA A 176 9.24 12.35 -11.05
CA ALA A 176 8.39 13.13 -11.97
C ALA A 176 7.17 13.74 -11.27
N TYR A 177 6.62 13.05 -10.28
CA TYR A 177 5.47 13.49 -9.49
C TYR A 177 5.83 14.06 -8.11
N HIS A 178 7.12 14.30 -7.85
CA HIS A 178 7.65 15.01 -6.67
C HIS A 178 7.26 14.37 -5.33
N PHE A 179 7.43 13.05 -5.20
CA PHE A 179 7.30 12.37 -3.91
C PHE A 179 8.46 11.40 -3.66
N HIS A 180 8.71 11.09 -2.39
CA HIS A 180 9.67 10.08 -1.99
C HIS A 180 8.99 8.73 -1.79
N LEU A 181 9.70 7.66 -2.17
CA LEU A 181 9.33 6.30 -1.79
C LEU A 181 9.40 6.14 -0.27
N GLY A 182 8.50 5.33 0.27
CA GLY A 182 8.63 4.79 1.61
C GLY A 182 9.62 3.63 1.64
N TYR A 183 9.76 3.04 2.81
CA TYR A 183 10.63 1.88 3.02
C TYR A 183 10.13 1.03 4.18
N ILE A 184 10.24 -0.29 4.05
CA ILE A 184 10.09 -1.23 5.15
C ILE A 184 11.35 -2.08 5.31
N GLY A 185 11.89 -2.10 6.52
CA GLY A 185 13.10 -2.86 6.86
C GLY A 185 13.21 -3.07 8.37
N LYS A 186 14.30 -3.70 8.79
CA LYS A 186 14.58 -3.92 10.19
C LYS A 186 14.65 -2.59 10.93
N ASP A 187 13.82 -2.44 11.95
CA ASP A 187 13.75 -1.27 12.85
C ASP A 187 13.34 0.06 12.16
N VAL A 188 12.84 -0.01 10.90
CA VAL A 188 12.47 1.19 10.15
C VAL A 188 11.29 0.92 9.22
N VAL A 189 10.22 1.69 9.39
CA VAL A 189 9.12 1.79 8.42
C VAL A 189 8.87 3.27 8.14
N THR A 190 8.97 3.66 6.86
CA THR A 190 8.71 5.04 6.43
C THR A 190 7.63 5.09 5.36
N GLU A 191 6.88 6.18 5.33
CA GLU A 191 5.81 6.41 4.37
C GLU A 191 6.32 7.08 3.08
N CYS A 192 5.56 6.92 2.00
CA CYS A 192 5.68 7.77 0.82
C CYS A 192 5.20 9.19 1.16
N ASN A 193 5.98 10.21 0.82
CA ASN A 193 5.64 11.59 1.14
C ASN A 193 5.99 12.52 -0.01
N PHE A 194 5.18 13.57 -0.22
CA PHE A 194 5.48 14.62 -1.18
C PHE A 194 6.76 15.39 -0.82
N ILE A 195 7.49 15.78 -1.85
CA ILE A 195 8.63 16.68 -1.74
C ILE A 195 8.08 18.11 -1.81
N ILE A 196 8.35 18.91 -0.78
CA ILE A 196 8.07 20.35 -0.80
C ILE A 196 9.36 21.08 -1.09
N LEU A 197 9.34 21.84 -2.17
CA LEU A 197 10.41 22.79 -2.52
C LEU A 197 10.09 24.13 -1.84
N ILE A 198 10.81 24.48 -0.79
CA ILE A 198 10.79 25.82 -0.21
C ILE A 198 12.13 26.46 -0.53
N GLU A 199 12.15 27.45 -1.43
CA GLU A 199 13.31 28.31 -1.77
C GLU A 199 14.66 27.59 -1.85
N GLY A 200 14.72 26.48 -2.60
CA GLY A 200 15.95 25.70 -2.82
C GLY A 200 16.27 24.65 -1.73
N VAL A 201 15.43 24.52 -0.70
CA VAL A 201 15.57 23.47 0.33
C VAL A 201 14.52 22.39 0.09
N ARG A 202 14.97 21.13 -0.05
CA ARG A 202 14.06 19.98 -0.10
C ARG A 202 13.64 19.62 1.32
N LEU A 203 12.39 19.88 1.66
CA LEU A 203 11.78 19.45 2.93
C LEU A 203 10.75 18.36 2.65
N VAL A 204 10.89 17.22 3.34
CA VAL A 204 9.88 16.14 3.29
C VAL A 204 8.76 16.51 4.26
N MET A 205 7.53 16.71 3.78
CA MET A 205 6.43 17.12 4.67
C MET A 205 5.38 16.02 4.88
N ARG A 206 5.22 15.70 6.15
CA ARG A 206 4.09 14.95 6.72
C ARG A 206 2.84 15.83 6.95
N ILE A 207 2.98 17.14 6.90
CA ILE A 207 2.02 18.10 7.48
C ILE A 207 0.94 18.57 6.49
N LEU A 208 1.19 18.64 5.19
CA LEU A 208 0.24 19.24 4.25
C LEU A 208 -1.00 18.38 3.98
N MET A 209 -0.90 17.06 4.04
CA MET A 209 -2.07 16.19 3.89
C MET A 209 -3.09 16.32 5.02
N LEU A 210 -2.63 16.61 6.25
CA LEU A 210 -3.52 16.85 7.39
C LEU A 210 -4.30 18.18 7.27
N LEU A 211 -3.75 19.17 6.59
CA LEU A 211 -4.40 20.48 6.39
C LEU A 211 -5.42 20.48 5.27
N LEU A 212 -5.27 19.63 4.24
CA LEU A 212 -6.23 19.50 3.14
C LEU A 212 -7.43 18.60 3.47
N LEU A 213 -7.27 17.68 4.46
CA LEU A 213 -8.34 16.78 4.90
C LEU A 213 -9.15 17.35 6.09
N CYS A 214 -8.62 18.30 6.85
CA CYS A 214 -9.33 19.00 7.92
C CYS A 214 -9.92 20.32 7.40
N LYS A 215 -11.20 20.32 7.02
CA LYS A 215 -12.00 21.57 6.89
C LYS A 215 -12.24 22.18 8.27
N SER A 216 -11.17 22.70 8.93
CA SER A 216 -11.31 23.54 10.12
C SER A 216 -10.19 24.57 10.13
N PRO A 217 -10.52 25.90 10.11
CA PRO A 217 -9.52 26.95 10.12
C PRO A 217 -9.08 27.22 11.57
N ARG A 218 -8.09 26.50 12.07
CA ARG A 218 -7.33 26.92 13.25
C ARG A 218 -5.88 27.09 12.87
N LEU A 219 -5.47 28.35 12.87
CA LEU A 219 -4.10 28.82 12.71
C LEU A 219 -3.15 28.04 13.62
N ILE A 220 -2.20 27.33 13.02
CA ILE A 220 -1.02 26.81 13.72
C ILE A 220 0.08 27.80 13.45
N THR A 221 0.45 28.56 14.48
CA THR A 221 1.64 29.42 14.47
C THR A 221 2.87 28.52 14.59
N ILE A 222 3.64 28.40 13.53
CA ILE A 222 4.92 27.66 13.54
C ILE A 222 5.98 28.66 13.97
N TRP A 223 6.61 28.42 15.13
CA TRP A 223 7.83 29.10 15.53
C TRP A 223 9.01 28.45 14.79
N ILE A 224 9.69 29.23 13.97
CA ILE A 224 10.99 28.89 13.37
C ILE A 224 12.05 29.52 14.27
N THR A 225 12.81 28.68 14.94
CA THR A 225 14.11 29.04 15.54
C THR A 225 15.21 28.32 14.79
#